data_6775fb75adead03a50f6c81363f0ada1
#
_entry.id   6775fb75adead03a50f6c81363f0ada1
#
_cell.length_a   1.000
_cell.length_b   1.000
_cell.length_c   1.000
_cell.angle_alpha   90.00
_cell.angle_beta   90.00
_cell.angle_gamma   90.00
#
_symmetry.space_group_name_H-M   'P 1'
#
loop_
_entity.id
_entity.type
_entity.pdbx_description
1 polymer ?
#
loop_
_entity_poly.entity_id
_entity_poly.type
_entity_poly.pdbx_seq_one_letter_code
_entity_poly.pdbx_strand_id
1 'polypeptide(L)'
;MDEIKHYLVNPPVLVPPQKRKPFKLYLSTDERAIGSALIQEFEGKDRVIYFISRRLLDAKTRYSPVERLCLCLYFSCTMLRHYLLLAECVVVSEDDVIKYMLSLLILSGRIEKWILALSEFDLRYESAKAVKGQVMADFVAQHCGPDMSVVDLAPWTLFFDGSSCGVGSGIGIVLVSSRGATFEFSFPIEASATNIQAEYRAILKGIQLLREIKADAVDIFGDSMLVINQLIGEYECRDDIL
;
A
#
# COMPACT_ATOMS: atom_id res chain seq x y z
N MET A 1 26.41 -14.25 -8.70
CA MET A 1 26.11 -13.86 -7.29
C MET A 1 26.60 -12.45 -6.97
N ASP A 2 27.68 -11.98 -7.58
CA ASP A 2 28.26 -10.65 -7.30
C ASP A 2 27.48 -9.48 -7.93
N GLU A 3 26.82 -9.67 -9.08
CA GLU A 3 25.93 -8.65 -9.67
C GLU A 3 24.73 -8.30 -8.78
N ILE A 4 24.15 -9.27 -8.10
CA ILE A 4 23.01 -9.07 -7.18
C ILE A 4 23.47 -8.30 -5.94
N LYS A 5 24.65 -8.65 -5.39
CA LYS A 5 25.23 -7.89 -4.28
C LYS A 5 25.53 -6.44 -4.66
N HIS A 6 26.00 -6.21 -5.89
CA HIS A 6 26.24 -4.86 -6.39
C HIS A 6 24.95 -4.06 -6.55
N TYR A 7 23.85 -4.70 -6.97
CA TYR A 7 22.52 -4.08 -7.05
C TYR A 7 21.95 -3.70 -5.68
N LEU A 8 22.29 -4.43 -4.63
CA LEU A 8 21.79 -4.18 -3.27
C LEU A 8 22.65 -3.20 -2.48
N VAL A 9 23.94 -3.15 -2.77
CA VAL A 9 24.84 -2.12 -2.22
C VAL A 9 24.58 -0.76 -2.88
N ASN A 10 24.14 -0.76 -4.15
CA ASN A 10 23.67 0.41 -4.88
C ASN A 10 22.23 0.15 -5.34
N PRO A 11 21.24 0.25 -4.45
CA PRO A 11 19.87 -0.03 -4.81
C PRO A 11 19.47 0.87 -5.99
N PRO A 12 18.82 0.31 -7.01
CA PRO A 12 18.32 1.12 -8.09
C PRO A 12 17.45 2.22 -7.52
N VAL A 13 17.70 3.44 -7.91
CA VAL A 13 16.87 4.58 -7.52
C VAL A 13 15.43 4.21 -7.83
N LEU A 14 14.58 4.14 -6.80
CA LEU A 14 13.16 3.91 -6.98
C LEU A 14 12.61 5.04 -7.84
N VAL A 15 11.93 4.68 -8.92
CA VAL A 15 11.42 5.65 -9.89
C VAL A 15 9.93 5.83 -9.65
N PRO A 16 9.42 7.05 -9.63
CA PRO A 16 7.97 7.26 -9.51
C PRO A 16 7.25 6.62 -10.71
N PRO A 17 6.09 5.98 -10.50
CA PRO A 17 5.38 5.29 -11.55
C PRO A 17 4.83 6.27 -12.60
N GLN A 18 4.78 5.83 -13.86
CA GLN A 18 4.09 6.55 -14.92
C GLN A 18 2.61 6.20 -14.92
N LYS A 19 1.76 7.20 -14.97
CA LYS A 19 0.29 7.01 -15.02
C LYS A 19 -0.12 6.19 -16.27
N ARG A 20 -1.08 5.29 -16.09
CA ARG A 20 -1.70 4.48 -17.16
C ARG A 20 -0.77 3.49 -17.87
N LYS A 21 0.43 3.27 -17.41
CA LYS A 21 1.27 2.16 -17.91
C LYS A 21 1.08 0.94 -17.04
N PRO A 22 1.03 -0.27 -17.62
CA PRO A 22 0.86 -1.51 -16.87
C PRO A 22 2.04 -1.74 -15.93
N PHE A 23 1.74 -2.36 -14.80
CA PHE A 23 2.74 -2.85 -13.85
C PHE A 23 3.03 -4.33 -14.09
N LYS A 24 4.23 -4.77 -13.70
CA LYS A 24 4.58 -6.17 -13.54
C LYS A 24 4.85 -6.43 -12.07
N LEU A 25 4.15 -7.39 -11.50
CA LEU A 25 4.31 -7.81 -10.11
C LEU A 25 4.94 -9.19 -10.07
N TYR A 26 6.21 -9.27 -9.75
CA TYR A 26 6.94 -10.52 -9.58
C TYR A 26 6.73 -11.05 -8.17
N LEU A 27 6.34 -12.32 -8.07
CA LEU A 27 6.11 -12.99 -6.80
C LEU A 27 7.16 -14.05 -6.56
N SER A 28 7.65 -14.12 -5.33
CA SER A 28 8.54 -15.17 -4.87
C SER A 28 8.18 -15.61 -3.47
N THR A 29 8.32 -16.90 -3.20
CA THR A 29 8.03 -17.46 -1.89
C THR A 29 9.10 -18.46 -1.48
N ASP A 30 9.51 -18.40 -0.23
CA ASP A 30 10.34 -19.40 0.42
C ASP A 30 9.55 -20.07 1.58
N GLU A 31 10.13 -21.05 2.25
CA GLU A 31 9.49 -21.75 3.38
C GLU A 31 9.11 -20.78 4.51
N ARG A 32 9.87 -19.72 4.71
CA ARG A 32 9.74 -18.80 5.84
C ARG A 32 9.49 -17.36 5.46
N ALA A 33 9.44 -17.04 4.17
CA ALA A 33 9.26 -15.68 3.69
C ALA A 33 8.48 -15.61 2.38
N ILE A 34 7.88 -14.48 2.15
CA ILE A 34 7.29 -14.08 0.86
C ILE A 34 7.93 -12.78 0.42
N GLY A 35 8.14 -12.62 -0.88
CA GLY A 35 8.72 -11.42 -1.47
C GLY A 35 8.04 -11.06 -2.78
N SER A 36 7.97 -9.78 -3.08
CA SER A 36 7.51 -9.30 -4.37
C SER A 36 8.25 -8.05 -4.82
N ALA A 37 8.29 -7.85 -6.13
CA ALA A 37 8.85 -6.67 -6.77
C ALA A 37 7.83 -6.09 -7.74
N LEU A 38 7.45 -4.83 -7.53
CA LEU A 38 6.64 -4.05 -8.46
C LEU A 38 7.55 -3.35 -9.45
N ILE A 39 7.32 -3.61 -10.73
CA ILE A 39 8.16 -3.12 -11.83
C ILE A 39 7.28 -2.43 -12.86
N GLN A 40 7.83 -1.43 -13.52
CA GLN A 40 7.21 -0.79 -14.67
C GLN A 40 8.25 -0.60 -15.78
N GLU A 41 7.83 -0.71 -17.03
CA GLU A 41 8.70 -0.51 -18.18
C GLU A 41 8.84 0.98 -18.51
N PHE A 42 10.08 1.45 -18.58
CA PHE A 42 10.45 2.81 -19.00
C PHE A 42 11.41 2.71 -20.19
N GLU A 43 11.00 3.23 -21.33
CA GLU A 43 11.85 3.27 -22.54
C GLU A 43 12.49 1.91 -22.90
N GLY A 44 11.67 0.84 -22.81
CA GLY A 44 12.12 -0.54 -23.08
C GLY A 44 12.98 -1.16 -21.99
N LYS A 45 13.10 -0.53 -20.81
CA LYS A 45 13.84 -1.07 -19.66
C LYS A 45 12.92 -1.21 -18.45
N ASP A 46 12.95 -2.39 -17.84
CA ASP A 46 12.26 -2.64 -16.60
C ASP A 46 12.91 -1.84 -15.45
N ARG A 47 12.11 -1.00 -14.78
CA ARG A 47 12.50 -0.20 -13.62
C ARG A 47 11.71 -0.62 -12.40
N VAL A 48 12.38 -0.78 -11.29
CA VAL A 48 11.74 -1.13 -10.04
C VAL A 48 11.06 0.08 -9.44
N ILE A 49 9.77 -0.07 -9.13
CA ILE A 49 8.96 0.91 -8.43
C ILE A 49 9.03 0.61 -6.93
N TYR A 50 8.89 -0.67 -6.55
CA TYR A 50 8.80 -1.06 -5.17
C TYR A 50 9.17 -2.51 -4.89
N PHE A 51 9.66 -2.79 -3.66
CA PHE A 51 9.91 -4.13 -3.14
C PHE A 51 9.11 -4.35 -1.88
N ILE A 52 8.56 -5.54 -1.72
CA ILE A 52 7.92 -5.99 -0.50
C ILE A 52 8.51 -7.33 -0.09
N SER A 53 8.78 -7.50 1.20
CA SER A 53 9.06 -8.82 1.77
C SER A 53 8.40 -8.96 3.13
N ARG A 54 8.05 -10.18 3.48
CA ARG A 54 7.47 -10.51 4.78
C ARG A 54 7.90 -11.88 5.23
N ARG A 55 8.37 -11.98 6.47
CA ARG A 55 8.60 -13.24 7.14
C ARG A 55 7.26 -13.89 7.53
N LEU A 56 7.15 -15.18 7.27
CA LEU A 56 6.01 -16.00 7.67
C LEU A 56 6.18 -16.46 9.12
N LEU A 57 5.15 -16.30 9.94
CA LEU A 57 5.15 -16.74 11.33
C LEU A 57 4.40 -18.07 11.44
N ASP A 58 4.97 -19.02 12.17
CA ASP A 58 4.44 -20.29 12.65
C ASP A 58 3.34 -20.97 11.80
N ALA A 59 2.08 -20.57 11.95
CA ALA A 59 0.97 -21.18 11.24
C ALA A 59 1.05 -21.02 9.71
N LYS A 60 1.66 -19.92 9.22
CA LYS A 60 1.78 -19.61 7.79
C LYS A 60 2.93 -20.33 7.11
N THR A 61 3.92 -20.81 7.86
CA THR A 61 4.99 -21.65 7.31
C THR A 61 4.49 -23.04 6.88
N ARG A 62 3.32 -23.46 7.41
CA ARG A 62 2.68 -24.76 7.06
C ARG A 62 1.83 -24.69 5.79
N TYR A 63 1.73 -23.54 5.14
CA TYR A 63 1.01 -23.41 3.87
C TYR A 63 1.75 -24.18 2.77
N SER A 64 0.98 -24.77 1.85
CA SER A 64 1.55 -25.36 0.64
C SER A 64 2.26 -24.26 -0.19
N PRO A 65 3.19 -24.62 -1.10
CA PRO A 65 3.85 -23.64 -1.96
C PRO A 65 2.87 -22.73 -2.69
N VAL A 66 1.80 -23.29 -3.23
CA VAL A 66 0.77 -22.52 -3.95
C VAL A 66 -0.03 -21.61 -3.01
N GLU A 67 -0.38 -22.06 -1.80
CA GLU A 67 -1.05 -21.22 -0.82
C GLU A 67 -0.15 -20.07 -0.34
N ARG A 68 1.15 -20.29 -0.23
CA ARG A 68 2.12 -19.22 0.06
C ARG A 68 2.19 -18.21 -1.06
N LEU A 69 2.11 -18.68 -2.31
CA LEU A 69 2.08 -17.80 -3.48
C LEU A 69 0.78 -16.97 -3.52
N CYS A 70 -0.38 -17.58 -3.19
CA CYS A 70 -1.65 -16.87 -3.03
C CYS A 70 -1.58 -15.81 -1.93
N LEU A 71 -0.97 -16.15 -0.79
CA LEU A 71 -0.75 -15.20 0.30
C LEU A 71 0.17 -14.06 -0.13
N CYS A 72 1.23 -14.36 -0.89
CA CYS A 72 2.14 -13.36 -1.43
C CYS A 72 1.41 -12.38 -2.35
N LEU A 73 0.59 -12.89 -3.27
CA LEU A 73 -0.21 -12.06 -4.16
C LEU A 73 -1.17 -11.16 -3.36
N TYR A 74 -1.96 -11.75 -2.47
CA TYR A 74 -2.89 -11.02 -1.62
C TYR A 74 -2.20 -9.92 -0.82
N PHE A 75 -1.10 -10.27 -0.16
CA PHE A 75 -0.34 -9.33 0.66
C PHE A 75 0.23 -8.19 -0.19
N SER A 76 0.83 -8.51 -1.34
CA SER A 76 1.42 -7.53 -2.24
C SER A 76 0.36 -6.57 -2.81
N CYS A 77 -0.79 -7.10 -3.24
CA CYS A 77 -1.88 -6.27 -3.77
C CYS A 77 -2.46 -5.35 -2.69
N THR A 78 -2.61 -5.85 -1.46
CA THR A 78 -3.10 -5.04 -0.34
C THR A 78 -2.14 -3.90 -0.01
N MET A 79 -0.84 -4.20 0.03
CA MET A 79 0.20 -3.21 0.36
C MET A 79 0.42 -2.18 -0.76
N LEU A 80 0.29 -2.61 -2.03
CA LEU A 80 0.50 -1.78 -3.21
C LEU A 80 -0.80 -1.25 -3.82
N ARG A 81 -1.90 -1.31 -3.06
CA ARG A 81 -3.24 -0.97 -3.53
C ARG A 81 -3.29 0.35 -4.30
N HIS A 82 -2.66 1.38 -3.76
CA HIS A 82 -2.62 2.72 -4.36
C HIS A 82 -1.90 2.79 -5.72
N TYR A 83 -0.98 1.86 -6.01
CA TYR A 83 -0.39 1.74 -7.34
C TYR A 83 -1.27 0.91 -8.28
N LEU A 84 -1.75 -0.24 -7.79
CA LEU A 84 -2.42 -1.25 -8.62
C LEU A 84 -3.83 -0.85 -9.06
N LEU A 85 -4.48 0.09 -8.35
CA LEU A 85 -5.75 0.67 -8.79
C LEU A 85 -5.60 1.64 -9.97
N LEU A 86 -4.39 2.10 -10.27
CA LEU A 86 -4.16 3.10 -11.32
C LEU A 86 -3.98 2.52 -12.72
N ALA A 87 -3.64 1.24 -12.84
CA ALA A 87 -3.36 0.57 -14.10
C ALA A 87 -3.41 -0.96 -13.96
N GLU A 88 -3.57 -1.64 -15.09
CA GLU A 88 -3.44 -3.10 -15.21
C GLU A 88 -2.14 -3.61 -14.58
N CYS A 89 -2.20 -4.76 -13.92
CA CYS A 89 -1.04 -5.41 -13.31
C CYS A 89 -0.87 -6.84 -13.84
N VAL A 90 0.28 -7.10 -14.44
CA VAL A 90 0.68 -8.44 -14.86
C VAL A 90 1.41 -9.13 -13.71
N VAL A 91 0.78 -10.17 -13.16
CA VAL A 91 1.35 -11.01 -12.11
C VAL A 91 2.27 -12.04 -12.73
N VAL A 92 3.54 -12.02 -12.34
CA VAL A 92 4.58 -12.92 -12.87
C VAL A 92 5.02 -13.88 -11.76
N SER A 93 4.81 -15.18 -11.98
CA SER A 93 5.16 -16.24 -11.03
C SER A 93 5.37 -17.57 -11.74
N GLU A 94 5.96 -18.56 -11.05
CA GLU A 94 6.16 -19.92 -11.60
C GLU A 94 4.83 -20.59 -11.88
N ASP A 95 3.89 -20.54 -10.93
CA ASP A 95 2.56 -21.12 -11.04
C ASP A 95 1.51 -20.06 -11.30
N ASP A 96 0.48 -20.39 -12.09
CA ASP A 96 -0.68 -19.53 -12.31
C ASP A 96 -1.57 -19.47 -11.05
N VAL A 97 -1.16 -18.60 -10.15
CA VAL A 97 -1.83 -18.38 -8.86
C VAL A 97 -3.26 -17.85 -9.03
N ILE A 98 -3.52 -17.05 -10.07
CA ILE A 98 -4.84 -16.49 -10.34
C ILE A 98 -5.77 -17.62 -10.78
N LYS A 99 -5.35 -18.45 -11.74
CA LYS A 99 -6.12 -19.61 -12.18
C LYS A 99 -6.36 -20.60 -11.04
N TYR A 100 -5.34 -20.87 -10.23
CA TYR A 100 -5.50 -21.72 -9.06
C TYR A 100 -6.59 -21.20 -8.12
N MET A 101 -6.54 -19.93 -7.75
CA MET A 101 -7.53 -19.31 -6.86
C MET A 101 -8.95 -19.39 -7.47
N LEU A 102 -9.10 -19.12 -8.75
CA LEU A 102 -10.39 -19.17 -9.45
C LEU A 102 -10.90 -20.61 -9.69
N SER A 103 -10.03 -21.63 -9.72
CA SER A 103 -10.40 -23.03 -9.91
C SER A 103 -10.94 -23.72 -8.66
N LEU A 104 -10.84 -23.09 -7.49
CA LEU A 104 -11.36 -23.65 -6.26
C LEU A 104 -12.90 -23.61 -6.29
N LEU A 105 -13.51 -24.79 -6.49
CA LEU A 105 -14.98 -24.96 -6.63
C LEU A 105 -15.74 -24.62 -5.33
N ILE A 106 -15.09 -24.70 -4.19
CA ILE A 106 -15.68 -24.35 -2.88
C ILE A 106 -14.82 -23.24 -2.30
N LEU A 107 -15.30 -22.02 -2.48
CA LEU A 107 -14.74 -20.86 -1.81
C LEU A 107 -15.13 -20.92 -0.34
N SER A 108 -14.22 -21.33 0.51
CA SER A 108 -14.43 -21.31 1.95
C SER A 108 -13.18 -20.85 2.68
N GLY A 109 -13.38 -20.12 3.76
CA GLY A 109 -12.31 -19.71 4.64
C GLY A 109 -11.45 -18.53 4.12
N ARG A 110 -10.15 -18.66 4.26
CA ARG A 110 -9.20 -17.55 4.00
C ARG A 110 -9.02 -17.20 2.54
N ILE A 111 -9.03 -18.21 1.64
CA ILE A 111 -8.79 -17.98 0.20
C ILE A 111 -9.95 -17.20 -0.41
N GLU A 112 -11.17 -17.46 0.00
CA GLU A 112 -12.35 -16.67 -0.40
C GLU A 112 -12.17 -15.17 -0.10
N LYS A 113 -11.71 -14.86 1.12
CA LYS A 113 -11.43 -13.46 1.50
C LYS A 113 -10.34 -12.84 0.64
N TRP A 114 -9.32 -13.61 0.28
CA TRP A 114 -8.24 -13.12 -0.59
C TRP A 114 -8.76 -12.87 -2.02
N ILE A 115 -9.56 -13.78 -2.58
CA ILE A 115 -10.15 -13.60 -3.92
C ILE A 115 -11.04 -12.36 -3.95
N LEU A 116 -11.89 -12.18 -2.93
CA LEU A 116 -12.76 -11.01 -2.84
C LEU A 116 -11.95 -9.71 -2.79
N ALA A 117 -10.89 -9.67 -1.98
CA ALA A 117 -10.01 -8.51 -1.90
C ALA A 117 -9.22 -8.26 -3.19
N LEU A 118 -8.93 -9.30 -3.97
CA LEU A 118 -8.22 -9.17 -5.24
C LEU A 118 -9.13 -8.75 -6.41
N SER A 119 -10.45 -8.88 -6.26
CA SER A 119 -11.41 -8.57 -7.34
C SER A 119 -11.48 -7.10 -7.73
N GLU A 120 -10.94 -6.20 -6.90
CA GLU A 120 -10.87 -4.78 -7.20
C GLU A 120 -9.73 -4.40 -8.18
N PHE A 121 -8.78 -5.32 -8.43
CA PHE A 121 -7.61 -5.06 -9.27
C PHE A 121 -7.76 -5.71 -10.64
N ASP A 122 -7.24 -5.05 -11.69
CA ASP A 122 -7.11 -5.63 -13.03
C ASP A 122 -5.84 -6.47 -13.12
N LEU A 123 -5.93 -7.75 -12.74
CA LEU A 123 -4.82 -8.68 -12.68
C LEU A 123 -4.80 -9.64 -13.86
N ARG A 124 -3.65 -9.78 -14.52
CA ARG A 124 -3.37 -10.80 -15.52
C ARG A 124 -2.17 -11.63 -15.10
N TYR A 125 -2.15 -12.89 -15.55
CA TYR A 125 -1.03 -13.80 -15.27
C TYR A 125 -0.08 -13.90 -16.47
N GLU A 126 1.21 -13.92 -16.16
CA GLU A 126 2.27 -14.28 -17.09
C GLU A 126 3.25 -15.25 -16.41
N SER A 127 3.62 -16.33 -17.11
CA SER A 127 4.58 -17.31 -16.58
C SER A 127 5.97 -16.69 -16.44
N ALA A 128 6.60 -16.89 -15.29
CA ALA A 128 7.95 -16.47 -15.04
C ALA A 128 8.93 -17.19 -15.98
N LYS A 129 9.36 -16.50 -17.03
CA LYS A 129 10.55 -16.90 -17.80
C LYS A 129 11.72 -16.23 -17.08
N ALA A 130 12.88 -16.91 -16.94
CA ALA A 130 14.06 -16.41 -16.23
C ALA A 130 14.37 -14.91 -16.51
N VAL A 131 13.82 -14.02 -15.69
CA VAL A 131 13.84 -12.57 -15.90
C VAL A 131 14.47 -11.89 -14.68
N LYS A 132 15.16 -10.78 -14.88
CA LYS A 132 15.82 -10.01 -13.81
C LYS A 132 14.90 -9.69 -12.62
N GLY A 133 13.60 -9.43 -12.85
CA GLY A 133 12.63 -9.14 -11.82
C GLY A 133 12.36 -10.30 -10.87
N GLN A 134 12.31 -11.54 -11.38
CA GLN A 134 12.13 -12.74 -10.57
C GLN A 134 13.33 -12.94 -9.62
N VAL A 135 14.56 -12.78 -10.12
CA VAL A 135 15.78 -12.88 -9.31
C VAL A 135 15.77 -11.88 -8.15
N MET A 136 15.23 -10.69 -8.37
CA MET A 136 15.10 -9.66 -7.31
C MET A 136 14.08 -10.05 -6.26
N ALA A 137 12.91 -10.56 -6.68
CA ALA A 137 11.88 -11.04 -5.75
C ALA A 137 12.37 -12.25 -4.93
N ASP A 138 13.06 -13.19 -5.57
CA ASP A 138 13.67 -14.35 -4.93
C ASP A 138 14.71 -13.94 -3.89
N PHE A 139 15.58 -13.00 -4.25
CA PHE A 139 16.58 -12.48 -3.31
C PHE A 139 15.94 -11.85 -2.08
N VAL A 140 14.92 -11.00 -2.27
CA VAL A 140 14.21 -10.34 -1.16
C VAL A 140 13.49 -11.37 -0.27
N ALA A 141 12.91 -12.42 -0.86
CA ALA A 141 12.30 -13.51 -0.09
C ALA A 141 13.32 -14.31 0.72
N GLN A 142 14.46 -14.67 0.13
CA GLN A 142 15.50 -15.49 0.76
C GLN A 142 16.27 -14.74 1.87
N HIS A 143 16.41 -13.42 1.77
CA HIS A 143 17.21 -12.62 2.67
C HIS A 143 16.36 -11.76 3.63
N CYS A 144 15.10 -12.12 3.83
CA CYS A 144 14.22 -11.49 4.81
C CYS A 144 14.73 -11.79 6.24
N GLY A 145 15.60 -10.94 6.77
CA GLY A 145 16.11 -11.04 8.14
C GLY A 145 15.10 -10.55 9.17
N PRO A 146 15.29 -10.87 10.46
CA PRO A 146 14.41 -10.39 11.53
C PRO A 146 14.44 -8.87 11.70
N ASP A 147 15.53 -8.21 11.25
CA ASP A 147 15.75 -6.77 11.37
C ASP A 147 15.51 -5.97 10.08
N MET A 148 15.22 -6.64 8.97
CA MET A 148 14.66 -5.92 7.85
C MET A 148 13.24 -5.53 8.27
N SER A 149 13.16 -4.40 8.96
CA SER A 149 11.91 -3.68 9.06
C SER A 149 11.36 -3.64 7.64
N VAL A 150 10.27 -4.37 7.45
CA VAL A 150 9.35 -4.09 6.37
C VAL A 150 9.25 -2.57 6.42
N VAL A 151 9.69 -1.88 5.38
CA VAL A 151 9.23 -0.52 5.16
C VAL A 151 7.74 -0.74 5.02
N ASP A 152 7.04 -0.52 6.10
CA ASP A 152 5.63 -0.78 6.27
C ASP A 152 4.94 0.35 5.54
N LEU A 153 4.73 0.16 4.24
CA LEU A 153 3.99 1.09 3.41
C LEU A 153 2.50 0.71 3.33
N ALA A 154 1.97 0.06 4.34
CA ALA A 154 0.57 0.28 4.58
C ALA A 154 0.45 1.79 4.86
N PRO A 155 -0.38 2.52 4.10
CA PRO A 155 -0.54 3.92 4.36
C PRO A 155 -0.97 4.12 5.81
N TRP A 156 -0.48 5.17 6.43
CA TRP A 156 -1.10 5.63 7.65
C TRP A 156 -2.56 5.97 7.35
N THR A 157 -3.43 5.77 8.29
CA THR A 157 -4.82 6.20 8.14
C THR A 157 -5.03 7.42 9.01
N LEU A 158 -5.51 8.50 8.41
CA LEU A 158 -5.90 9.73 9.09
C LEU A 158 -7.42 9.83 9.11
N PHE A 159 -7.99 9.80 10.30
CA PHE A 159 -9.37 10.25 10.53
C PHE A 159 -9.32 11.65 11.13
N PHE A 160 -10.16 12.54 10.62
CA PHE A 160 -10.27 13.89 11.12
C PHE A 160 -11.73 14.29 11.28
N ASP A 161 -11.99 15.15 12.25
CA ASP A 161 -13.28 15.76 12.53
C ASP A 161 -13.08 17.15 13.11
N GLY A 162 -13.88 18.10 12.71
CA GLY A 162 -13.85 19.46 13.20
C GLY A 162 -15.23 19.88 13.67
N SER A 163 -15.35 20.32 14.91
CA SER A 163 -16.62 20.80 15.46
C SER A 163 -16.55 22.24 15.92
N SER A 164 -17.62 22.99 15.70
CA SER A 164 -17.79 24.35 16.20
C SER A 164 -19.18 24.51 16.80
N CYS A 165 -19.22 25.01 18.01
CA CYS A 165 -20.47 25.36 18.69
C CYS A 165 -20.32 26.70 19.41
N GLY A 166 -21.46 27.24 19.92
CA GLY A 166 -21.48 28.54 20.59
C GLY A 166 -20.64 28.68 21.85
N VAL A 167 -20.12 27.54 22.38
CA VAL A 167 -19.29 27.48 23.59
C VAL A 167 -17.80 27.35 23.25
N GLY A 168 -17.45 26.87 22.05
CA GLY A 168 -16.08 26.70 21.59
C GLY A 168 -15.98 25.85 20.33
N SER A 169 -14.80 25.79 19.76
CA SER A 169 -14.47 25.00 18.58
C SER A 169 -13.28 24.09 18.88
N GLY A 170 -13.25 22.92 18.25
CA GLY A 170 -12.19 21.95 18.45
C GLY A 170 -12.00 21.05 17.23
N ILE A 171 -10.85 20.39 17.20
CA ILE A 171 -10.52 19.40 16.19
C ILE A 171 -10.11 18.08 16.85
N GLY A 172 -10.58 16.99 16.28
CA GLY A 172 -10.22 15.62 16.61
C GLY A 172 -9.42 15.01 15.48
N ILE A 173 -8.37 14.29 15.80
CA ILE A 173 -7.53 13.58 14.85
C ILE A 173 -7.23 12.19 15.40
N VAL A 174 -7.42 11.17 14.56
CA VAL A 174 -6.99 9.82 14.86
C VAL A 174 -6.03 9.37 13.76
N LEU A 175 -4.81 9.04 14.13
CA LEU A 175 -3.82 8.44 13.24
C LEU A 175 -3.71 6.96 13.56
N VAL A 176 -3.87 6.12 12.55
CA VAL A 176 -3.60 4.69 12.65
C VAL A 176 -2.36 4.38 11.83
N SER A 177 -1.33 3.86 12.51
CA SER A 177 -0.11 3.45 11.82
C SER A 177 -0.36 2.25 10.93
N SER A 178 0.51 2.05 9.96
CA SER A 178 0.59 0.84 9.14
C SER A 178 0.58 -0.48 9.93
N ARG A 179 0.97 -0.43 11.21
CA ARG A 179 1.00 -1.57 12.13
C ARG A 179 -0.27 -1.69 13.00
N GLY A 180 -1.25 -0.81 12.77
CA GLY A 180 -2.49 -0.78 13.55
C GLY A 180 -2.39 -0.09 14.91
N ALA A 181 -1.27 0.58 15.22
CA ALA A 181 -1.18 1.41 16.42
C ALA A 181 -2.00 2.70 16.21
N THR A 182 -2.86 3.03 17.15
CA THR A 182 -3.76 4.17 17.10
C THR A 182 -3.25 5.30 17.99
N PHE A 183 -3.26 6.52 17.47
CA PHE A 183 -2.88 7.75 18.17
C PHE A 183 -4.03 8.74 18.04
N GLU A 184 -4.53 9.20 19.18
CA GLU A 184 -5.66 10.12 19.27
C GLU A 184 -5.19 11.49 19.74
N PHE A 185 -5.63 12.54 19.04
CA PHE A 185 -5.30 13.93 19.37
C PHE A 185 -6.56 14.77 19.40
N SER A 186 -6.63 15.67 20.35
CA SER A 186 -7.69 16.68 20.43
C SER A 186 -7.07 18.05 20.69
N PHE A 187 -7.44 19.02 19.89
CA PHE A 187 -6.93 20.40 20.02
C PHE A 187 -8.09 21.38 20.07
N PRO A 188 -8.10 22.32 21.02
CA PRO A 188 -9.04 23.43 21.00
C PRO A 188 -8.68 24.41 19.90
N ILE A 189 -9.67 25.06 19.31
CA ILE A 189 -9.50 26.18 18.40
C ILE A 189 -9.77 27.48 19.17
N GLU A 190 -8.76 28.32 19.33
CA GLU A 190 -8.84 29.55 20.12
C GLU A 190 -9.70 30.64 19.45
N ALA A 191 -9.93 30.57 18.13
CA ALA A 191 -10.71 31.54 17.40
C ALA A 191 -12.12 31.00 17.05
N SER A 192 -13.10 31.85 16.99
CA SER A 192 -14.40 31.51 16.42
C SER A 192 -14.22 30.98 14.98
N ALA A 193 -14.63 29.76 14.76
CA ALA A 193 -14.52 29.08 13.46
C ALA A 193 -15.89 28.54 13.05
N THR A 194 -16.14 28.47 11.76
CA THR A 194 -17.28 27.69 11.24
C THR A 194 -16.94 26.19 11.29
N ASN A 195 -17.94 25.32 11.18
CA ASN A 195 -17.70 23.87 11.10
C ASN A 195 -16.76 23.53 9.95
N ILE A 196 -16.95 24.13 8.78
CA ILE A 196 -16.09 23.92 7.61
C ILE A 196 -14.64 24.34 7.91
N GLN A 197 -14.44 25.48 8.54
CA GLN A 197 -13.10 25.93 8.94
C GLN A 197 -12.46 25.02 9.99
N ALA A 198 -13.25 24.45 10.91
CA ALA A 198 -12.77 23.47 11.88
C ALA A 198 -12.31 22.17 11.17
N GLU A 199 -13.08 21.70 10.20
CA GLU A 199 -12.73 20.55 9.36
C GLU A 199 -11.40 20.76 8.59
N TYR A 200 -11.24 21.92 7.94
CA TYR A 200 -9.98 22.24 7.26
C TYR A 200 -8.79 22.32 8.22
N ARG A 201 -8.98 22.87 9.41
CA ARG A 201 -7.92 22.90 10.41
C ARG A 201 -7.59 21.51 10.92
N ALA A 202 -8.58 20.62 11.07
CA ALA A 202 -8.37 19.25 11.48
C ALA A 202 -7.49 18.48 10.48
N ILE A 203 -7.84 18.55 9.19
CA ILE A 203 -7.05 17.84 8.16
C ILE A 203 -5.64 18.44 8.00
N LEU A 204 -5.49 19.74 8.01
CA LEU A 204 -4.17 20.39 7.92
C LEU A 204 -3.28 20.00 9.11
N LYS A 205 -3.84 19.95 10.31
CA LYS A 205 -3.11 19.50 11.51
C LYS A 205 -2.74 18.03 11.43
N GLY A 206 -3.65 17.19 10.94
CA GLY A 206 -3.38 15.76 10.72
C GLY A 206 -2.25 15.52 9.72
N ILE A 207 -2.27 16.23 8.58
CA ILE A 207 -1.19 16.17 7.58
C ILE A 207 0.13 16.68 8.16
N GLN A 208 0.10 17.75 8.97
CA GLN A 208 1.30 18.24 9.64
C GLN A 208 1.92 17.19 10.56
N LEU A 209 1.12 16.52 11.39
CA LEU A 209 1.59 15.44 12.26
C LEU A 209 2.20 14.28 11.46
N LEU A 210 1.55 13.89 10.36
CA LEU A 210 2.06 12.85 9.47
C LEU A 210 3.41 13.22 8.82
N ARG A 211 3.60 14.49 8.46
CA ARG A 211 4.90 14.99 7.96
C ARG A 211 5.99 14.96 9.03
N GLU A 212 5.67 15.30 10.28
CA GLU A 212 6.62 15.26 11.41
C GLU A 212 7.14 13.84 11.65
N ILE A 213 6.27 12.82 11.52
CA ILE A 213 6.66 11.41 11.66
C ILE A 213 7.19 10.80 10.35
N LYS A 214 7.31 11.60 9.28
CA LYS A 214 7.78 11.18 7.96
C LYS A 214 6.98 10.01 7.38
N ALA A 215 5.65 10.07 7.48
CA ALA A 215 4.78 9.10 6.86
C ALA A 215 4.86 9.22 5.32
N ASP A 216 5.17 8.11 4.64
CA ASP A 216 5.36 8.09 3.18
C ASP A 216 4.05 8.04 2.40
N ALA A 217 2.99 7.47 3.01
CA ALA A 217 1.67 7.38 2.41
C ALA A 217 0.59 7.49 3.49
N VAL A 218 -0.57 8.05 3.13
CA VAL A 218 -1.71 8.19 4.02
C VAL A 218 -3.02 8.00 3.27
N ASP A 219 -3.94 7.24 3.87
CA ASP A 219 -5.35 7.19 3.52
C ASP A 219 -6.11 8.16 4.43
N ILE A 220 -6.89 9.08 3.85
CA ILE A 220 -7.57 10.14 4.58
C ILE A 220 -9.07 9.86 4.59
N PHE A 221 -9.67 9.85 5.77
CA PHE A 221 -11.09 9.64 5.99
C PHE A 221 -11.68 10.78 6.83
N GLY A 222 -12.77 11.36 6.35
CA GLY A 222 -13.56 12.37 7.04
C GLY A 222 -15.00 12.29 6.57
N ASP A 223 -15.91 12.87 7.31
CA ASP A 223 -17.34 12.93 6.98
C ASP A 223 -17.70 14.17 6.12
N SER A 224 -16.79 15.13 6.04
CA SER A 224 -16.95 16.34 5.22
C SER A 224 -16.67 16.08 3.74
N MET A 225 -17.70 15.71 3.00
CA MET A 225 -17.64 15.53 1.54
C MET A 225 -17.10 16.77 0.81
N LEU A 226 -17.37 17.95 1.32
CA LEU A 226 -16.88 19.21 0.74
C LEU A 226 -15.35 19.28 0.81
N VAL A 227 -14.79 19.05 2.01
CA VAL A 227 -13.34 19.11 2.23
C VAL A 227 -12.62 18.04 1.43
N ILE A 228 -13.15 16.81 1.41
CA ILE A 228 -12.54 15.70 0.66
C ILE A 228 -12.55 16.00 -0.84
N ASN A 229 -13.70 16.44 -1.40
CA ASN A 229 -13.80 16.72 -2.85
C ASN A 229 -12.95 17.92 -3.29
N GLN A 230 -12.71 18.88 -2.42
CA GLN A 230 -11.76 19.96 -2.68
C GLN A 230 -10.30 19.47 -2.65
N LEU A 231 -9.94 18.58 -1.74
CA LEU A 231 -8.59 18.01 -1.66
C LEU A 231 -8.23 17.15 -2.90
N ILE A 232 -9.19 16.39 -3.41
CA ILE A 232 -8.97 15.60 -4.64
C ILE A 232 -9.12 16.42 -5.93
N GLY A 233 -9.48 17.72 -5.81
CA GLY A 233 -9.60 18.64 -6.94
C GLY A 233 -10.90 18.52 -7.73
N GLU A 234 -11.93 17.85 -7.20
CA GLU A 234 -13.26 17.77 -7.82
C GLU A 234 -14.08 19.04 -7.60
N TYR A 235 -13.82 19.75 -6.50
CA TYR A 235 -14.47 21.02 -6.18
C TYR A 235 -13.45 22.17 -6.12
N GLU A 236 -13.80 23.31 -6.70
CA GLU A 236 -13.01 24.53 -6.58
C GLU A 236 -13.24 25.20 -5.21
N CYS A 237 -12.15 25.59 -4.55
CA CYS A 237 -12.22 26.46 -3.39
C CYS A 237 -12.40 27.90 -3.88
N ARG A 238 -13.54 28.51 -3.58
CA ARG A 238 -13.87 29.91 -3.98
C ARG A 238 -13.76 30.90 -2.83
N ASP A 239 -13.45 30.43 -1.64
CA ASP A 239 -13.35 31.25 -0.44
C ASP A 239 -11.89 31.50 -0.10
N ASP A 240 -11.46 32.77 -0.12
CA ASP A 240 -10.07 33.16 0.19
C ASP A 240 -9.70 32.95 1.68
N ILE A 241 -10.65 32.54 2.52
CA ILE A 241 -10.48 32.30 3.97
C ILE A 241 -10.37 30.80 4.32
N LEU A 242 -10.63 29.94 3.39
CA LEU A 242 -10.43 28.50 3.45
C LEU A 242 -9.13 28.11 2.75
#